data_19a70c1d0cd7bbe77a4d92369fd7bc6a
#
_entry.id   19a70c1d0cd7bbe77a4d92369fd7bc6a
#
_cell.length_a   1.000
_cell.length_b   1.000
_cell.length_c   1.000
_cell.angle_alpha   90.00
_cell.angle_beta   90.00
_cell.angle_gamma   90.00
#
_symmetry.space_group_name_H-M   'P 1'
#
loop_
_entity.id
_entity.type
_entity.pdbx_description
1 polymer ?
#
loop_
_entity_poly.entity_id
_entity_poly.type
_entity_poly.pdbx_seq_one_letter_code
_entity_poly.pdbx_strand_id
1 'polypeptide(L)'
;ADYVLIEVEDTGTGMSAEVMQKIFEPFFTTKELGKGTGLGLSTVYGIVKQTEGFIYPVSQVGVGTTFKIFLPRHVPAAAEVAAKAAAATAPARDLTGHERILLVEDEESVRAFSARALRATGYEVFEADGGEEALEVLEDIDYKIDLMISDVVMPEMDGPTLLKHVREKMPKLMVVFVSGYAEESVRRDIEDDQSVEFLAKPYSLDQINSKVKEVLGLRMEGQ
;
A
#
# COMPACT_ATOMS: atom_id res chain seq x y z
N ALA A 1 -11.33 28.20 -8.58
CA ALA A 1 -10.92 27.06 -7.74
C ALA A 1 -9.40 27.02 -7.73
N ASP A 2 -8.82 26.76 -6.56
CA ASP A 2 -7.37 26.60 -6.42
C ASP A 2 -7.01 25.14 -6.72
N TYR A 3 -5.91 24.92 -7.41
CA TYR A 3 -5.43 23.60 -7.78
C TYR A 3 -4.00 23.40 -7.28
N VAL A 4 -3.67 22.16 -6.91
CA VAL A 4 -2.31 21.71 -6.70
C VAL A 4 -1.81 21.16 -8.04
N LEU A 5 -0.65 21.63 -8.51
CA LEU A 5 0.01 21.14 -9.69
C LEU A 5 1.04 20.07 -9.31
N ILE A 6 0.93 18.91 -9.95
CA ILE A 6 1.93 17.84 -9.93
C ILE A 6 2.50 17.72 -11.34
N GLU A 7 3.82 17.81 -11.48
CA GLU A 7 4.52 17.60 -12.76
C GLU A 7 5.35 16.33 -12.68
N VAL A 8 5.15 15.44 -13.66
CA VAL A 8 5.93 14.20 -13.81
C VAL A 8 6.62 14.28 -15.16
N GLU A 9 7.94 14.31 -15.15
CA GLU A 9 8.78 14.47 -16.34
C GLU A 9 9.64 13.24 -16.58
N ASP A 10 9.74 12.83 -17.86
CA ASP A 10 10.68 11.82 -18.33
C ASP A 10 11.57 12.40 -19.46
N THR A 11 12.73 11.80 -19.63
CA THR A 11 13.68 12.10 -20.73
C THR A 11 13.65 11.02 -21.81
N GLY A 12 12.48 10.46 -22.05
CA GLY A 12 12.26 9.39 -23.02
C GLY A 12 12.21 9.87 -24.46
N THR A 13 11.64 9.05 -25.33
CA THR A 13 11.55 9.35 -26.77
C THR A 13 10.60 10.47 -27.13
N GLY A 14 9.75 10.91 -26.19
CA GLY A 14 8.68 11.86 -26.46
C GLY A 14 7.59 11.31 -27.39
N MET A 15 6.62 12.16 -27.72
CA MET A 15 5.45 11.79 -28.49
C MET A 15 5.16 12.81 -29.59
N SER A 16 4.66 12.33 -30.74
CA SER A 16 4.11 13.20 -31.80
C SER A 16 2.75 13.77 -31.39
N ALA A 17 2.30 14.82 -32.06
CA ALA A 17 0.98 15.42 -31.84
C ALA A 17 -0.17 14.41 -32.06
N GLU A 18 -0.02 13.50 -33.02
CA GLU A 18 -1.01 12.44 -33.29
C GLU A 18 -1.09 11.41 -32.16
N VAL A 19 0.04 11.03 -31.60
CA VAL A 19 0.11 10.13 -30.45
C VAL A 19 -0.49 10.79 -29.22
N MET A 20 -0.13 12.07 -28.94
CA MET A 20 -0.66 12.80 -27.79
C MET A 20 -2.19 12.90 -27.77
N GLN A 21 -2.85 12.93 -28.94
CA GLN A 21 -4.32 12.96 -28.99
C GLN A 21 -4.98 11.66 -28.56
N LYS A 22 -4.26 10.53 -28.59
CA LYS A 22 -4.79 9.19 -28.37
C LYS A 22 -4.30 8.53 -27.08
N ILE A 23 -3.32 9.09 -26.40
CA ILE A 23 -2.67 8.43 -25.25
C ILE A 23 -3.62 8.08 -24.10
N PHE A 24 -4.76 8.75 -24.01
CA PHE A 24 -5.78 8.49 -22.97
C PHE A 24 -6.91 7.57 -23.47
N GLU A 25 -6.88 7.12 -24.72
CA GLU A 25 -7.83 6.14 -25.22
C GLU A 25 -7.50 4.75 -24.63
N PRO A 26 -8.51 4.01 -24.13
CA PRO A 26 -8.31 2.65 -23.68
C PRO A 26 -7.68 1.77 -24.76
N PHE A 27 -6.73 0.91 -24.37
CA PHE A 27 -6.00 -0.03 -25.24
C PHE A 27 -5.06 0.63 -26.26
N PHE A 28 -4.95 1.96 -26.30
CA PHE A 28 -3.99 2.62 -27.18
C PHE A 28 -2.55 2.41 -26.63
N THR A 29 -1.67 1.91 -27.49
CA THR A 29 -0.23 1.72 -27.17
C THR A 29 0.62 1.89 -28.41
N THR A 30 1.80 2.47 -28.24
CA THR A 30 2.86 2.53 -29.28
C THR A 30 3.88 1.41 -29.12
N LYS A 31 3.74 0.56 -28.08
CA LYS A 31 4.62 -0.60 -27.84
C LYS A 31 4.18 -1.79 -28.69
N GLU A 32 5.13 -2.70 -28.96
CA GLU A 32 4.87 -3.96 -29.68
C GLU A 32 3.76 -4.78 -29.00
N LEU A 33 3.07 -5.61 -29.79
CA LEU A 33 2.04 -6.52 -29.27
C LEU A 33 2.57 -7.34 -28.09
N GLY A 34 1.84 -7.28 -26.96
CA GLY A 34 2.19 -8.00 -25.73
C GLY A 34 3.12 -7.24 -24.78
N LYS A 35 3.69 -6.10 -25.15
CA LYS A 35 4.57 -5.29 -24.28
C LYS A 35 3.88 -4.08 -23.65
N GLY A 36 2.59 -3.91 -23.82
CA GLY A 36 1.80 -2.84 -23.22
C GLY A 36 0.32 -3.12 -23.32
N THR A 37 -0.40 -2.97 -22.20
CA THR A 37 -1.86 -3.18 -22.15
C THR A 37 -2.65 -2.01 -22.74
N GLY A 38 -2.02 -0.84 -22.88
CA GLY A 38 -2.69 0.40 -23.30
C GLY A 38 -3.74 0.92 -22.29
N LEU A 39 -3.76 0.40 -21.07
CA LEU A 39 -4.73 0.78 -20.05
C LEU A 39 -4.18 1.78 -19.01
N GLY A 40 -2.87 1.88 -18.83
CA GLY A 40 -2.26 2.68 -17.77
C GLY A 40 -2.68 4.17 -17.81
N LEU A 41 -2.47 4.86 -18.94
CA LEU A 41 -2.80 6.28 -19.05
C LEU A 41 -4.31 6.55 -19.09
N SER A 42 -5.12 5.66 -19.64
CA SER A 42 -6.59 5.77 -19.59
C SER A 42 -7.12 5.64 -18.16
N THR A 43 -6.52 4.75 -17.35
CA THR A 43 -6.82 4.62 -15.92
C THR A 43 -6.44 5.88 -15.16
N VAL A 44 -5.22 6.41 -15.36
CA VAL A 44 -4.78 7.67 -14.74
C VAL A 44 -5.72 8.83 -15.12
N TYR A 45 -6.12 8.92 -16.39
CA TYR A 45 -7.07 9.93 -16.83
C TYR A 45 -8.42 9.80 -16.11
N GLY A 46 -8.93 8.57 -15.98
CA GLY A 46 -10.18 8.28 -15.26
C GLY A 46 -10.11 8.72 -13.79
N ILE A 47 -9.04 8.36 -13.08
CA ILE A 47 -8.82 8.75 -11.69
C ILE A 47 -8.76 10.27 -11.52
N VAL A 48 -7.97 10.95 -12.36
CA VAL A 48 -7.85 12.41 -12.30
C VAL A 48 -9.20 13.08 -12.59
N LYS A 49 -10.00 12.55 -13.53
CA LYS A 49 -11.34 13.08 -13.80
C LYS A 49 -12.34 12.82 -12.66
N GLN A 50 -12.29 11.65 -12.03
CA GLN A 50 -13.14 11.35 -10.87
C GLN A 50 -12.85 12.26 -9.66
N THR A 51 -11.62 12.76 -9.55
CA THR A 51 -11.23 13.73 -8.53
C THR A 51 -11.46 15.19 -8.96
N GLU A 52 -12.23 15.42 -10.01
CA GLU A 52 -12.48 16.76 -10.60
C GLU A 52 -11.20 17.50 -11.01
N GLY A 53 -10.15 16.74 -11.33
CA GLY A 53 -8.86 17.25 -11.75
C GLY A 53 -8.70 17.34 -13.28
N PHE A 54 -7.53 17.79 -13.68
CA PHE A 54 -7.13 17.91 -15.10
C PHE A 54 -5.74 17.32 -15.29
N ILE A 55 -5.52 16.67 -16.43
CA ILE A 55 -4.20 16.16 -16.83
C ILE A 55 -3.90 16.59 -18.27
N TYR A 56 -2.69 17.12 -18.47
CA TYR A 56 -2.21 17.59 -19.76
C TYR A 56 -0.81 17.06 -20.05
N PRO A 57 -0.57 16.41 -21.20
CA PRO A 57 0.77 16.05 -21.65
C PRO A 57 1.40 17.25 -22.36
N VAL A 58 2.68 17.45 -22.13
CA VAL A 58 3.58 18.31 -22.90
C VAL A 58 4.73 17.43 -23.35
N SER A 59 4.87 17.20 -24.66
CA SER A 59 5.86 16.26 -25.17
C SER A 59 6.51 16.77 -26.45
N GLN A 60 7.79 16.44 -26.60
CA GLN A 60 8.57 16.71 -27.80
C GLN A 60 9.35 15.46 -28.18
N VAL A 61 9.24 15.03 -29.44
CA VAL A 61 9.96 13.86 -29.95
C VAL A 61 11.47 14.03 -29.78
N GLY A 62 12.12 13.04 -29.22
CA GLY A 62 13.55 13.02 -28.93
C GLY A 62 13.98 13.77 -27.67
N VAL A 63 13.06 14.38 -26.92
CA VAL A 63 13.35 15.13 -25.68
C VAL A 63 12.75 14.46 -24.46
N GLY A 64 11.46 14.05 -24.53
CA GLY A 64 10.73 13.44 -23.41
C GLY A 64 9.31 13.95 -23.29
N THR A 65 8.69 13.65 -22.14
CA THR A 65 7.30 14.04 -21.86
C THR A 65 7.19 14.57 -20.43
N THR A 66 6.39 15.62 -20.26
CA THR A 66 5.95 16.12 -18.95
C THR A 66 4.44 16.00 -18.84
N PHE A 67 3.94 15.26 -17.87
CA PHE A 67 2.53 15.24 -17.50
C PHE A 67 2.27 16.29 -16.42
N LYS A 68 1.35 17.21 -16.69
CA LYS A 68 0.89 18.24 -15.75
C LYS A 68 -0.48 17.83 -15.21
N ILE A 69 -0.55 17.52 -13.91
CA ILE A 69 -1.76 17.06 -13.25
C ILE A 69 -2.21 18.15 -12.28
N PHE A 70 -3.43 18.63 -12.45
CA PHE A 70 -4.05 19.63 -11.58
C PHE A 70 -5.13 18.93 -10.74
N LEU A 71 -4.95 18.89 -9.44
CA LEU A 71 -5.94 18.36 -8.52
C LEU A 71 -6.59 19.50 -7.73
N PRO A 72 -7.92 19.47 -7.48
CA PRO A 72 -8.57 20.50 -6.67
C PRO A 72 -7.90 20.57 -5.29
N ARG A 73 -7.59 21.79 -4.85
CA ARG A 73 -7.07 21.99 -3.51
C ARG A 73 -8.16 21.69 -2.48
N HIS A 74 -7.97 20.65 -1.68
CA HIS A 74 -8.82 20.44 -0.53
C HIS A 74 -8.53 21.50 0.52
N VAL A 75 -9.56 22.28 0.88
CA VAL A 75 -9.52 23.20 2.02
C VAL A 75 -10.31 22.51 3.14
N PRO A 76 -9.63 21.96 4.16
CA PRO A 76 -10.32 21.24 5.21
C PRO A 76 -11.31 22.16 5.93
N ALA A 77 -12.51 21.65 6.22
CA ALA A 77 -13.49 22.36 7.01
C ALA A 77 -12.94 22.66 8.42
N ALA A 78 -13.40 23.75 9.05
CA ALA A 78 -12.94 24.12 10.39
C ALA A 78 -13.07 22.98 11.42
N ALA A 79 -14.06 22.10 11.24
CA ALA A 79 -14.25 20.91 12.06
C ALA A 79 -13.16 19.85 11.83
N GLU A 80 -12.66 19.67 10.60
CA GLU A 80 -11.56 18.76 10.28
C GLU A 80 -10.23 19.29 10.81
N VAL A 81 -10.01 20.62 10.72
CA VAL A 81 -8.85 21.29 11.31
C VAL A 81 -8.87 21.16 12.83
N ALA A 82 -10.02 21.34 13.46
CA ALA A 82 -10.19 21.16 14.90
C ALA A 82 -9.98 19.70 15.33
N ALA A 83 -10.50 18.74 14.59
CA ALA A 83 -10.30 17.31 14.85
C ALA A 83 -8.81 16.90 14.68
N LYS A 84 -8.13 17.41 13.65
CA LYS A 84 -6.71 17.18 13.44
C LYS A 84 -5.84 17.89 14.49
N ALA A 85 -6.22 19.07 14.93
CA ALA A 85 -5.57 19.79 16.04
C ALA A 85 -5.78 19.06 17.37
N ALA A 86 -6.99 18.54 17.63
CA ALA A 86 -7.27 17.72 18.82
C ALA A 86 -6.49 16.39 18.80
N ALA A 87 -6.33 15.77 17.65
CA ALA A 87 -5.48 14.59 17.48
C ALA A 87 -3.99 14.92 17.66
N ALA A 88 -3.56 16.10 17.25
CA ALA A 88 -2.17 16.58 17.43
C ALA A 88 -1.86 17.04 18.88
N THR A 89 -2.88 17.38 19.68
CA THR A 89 -2.75 17.71 21.11
C THR A 89 -3.00 16.51 22.03
N ALA A 90 -3.45 15.37 21.50
CA ALA A 90 -3.39 14.11 22.22
C ALA A 90 -1.91 13.81 22.56
N PRO A 91 -1.60 13.31 23.78
CA PRO A 91 -0.23 12.91 24.09
C PRO A 91 0.25 11.99 22.97
N ALA A 92 1.45 12.27 22.45
CA ALA A 92 2.03 11.45 21.38
C ALA A 92 1.90 9.99 21.80
N ARG A 93 1.12 9.21 21.07
CA ARG A 93 1.00 7.78 21.33
C ARG A 93 2.40 7.21 21.21
N ASP A 94 2.85 6.56 22.26
CA ASP A 94 4.09 5.81 22.19
C ASP A 94 3.88 4.64 21.20
N LEU A 95 4.34 4.84 19.98
CA LEU A 95 4.29 3.83 18.91
C LEU A 95 5.54 2.95 18.91
N THR A 96 6.47 3.17 19.84
CA THR A 96 7.68 2.36 19.94
C THR A 96 7.38 0.95 20.40
N GLY A 97 8.12 0.00 19.87
CA GLY A 97 8.05 -1.41 20.22
C GLY A 97 9.41 -2.09 20.05
N HIS A 98 9.48 -3.33 20.45
CA HIS A 98 10.66 -4.19 20.30
C HIS A 98 10.27 -5.61 19.87
N GLU A 99 9.00 -5.76 19.53
CA GLU A 99 8.43 -7.02 19.10
C GLU A 99 8.95 -7.40 17.72
N ARG A 100 8.88 -8.68 17.41
CA ARG A 100 9.37 -9.29 16.17
C ARG A 100 8.22 -9.40 15.17
N ILE A 101 8.36 -8.77 14.02
CA ILE A 101 7.31 -8.69 13.00
C ILE A 101 7.81 -9.36 11.73
N LEU A 102 7.02 -10.29 11.18
CA LEU A 102 7.19 -10.77 9.81
C LEU A 102 6.33 -9.91 8.88
N LEU A 103 6.97 -9.28 7.90
CA LEU A 103 6.33 -8.46 6.86
C LEU A 103 6.42 -9.18 5.51
N VAL A 104 5.26 -9.52 4.94
CA VAL A 104 5.15 -10.25 3.67
C VAL A 104 4.43 -9.36 2.64
N GLU A 105 5.12 -8.98 1.58
CA GLU A 105 4.63 -8.07 0.55
C GLU A 105 5.44 -8.31 -0.74
N ASP A 106 4.79 -8.59 -1.85
CA ASP A 106 5.46 -8.91 -3.11
C ASP A 106 6.05 -7.68 -3.81
N GLU A 107 5.45 -6.50 -3.60
CA GLU A 107 5.97 -5.27 -4.18
C GLU A 107 7.13 -4.71 -3.34
N GLU A 108 8.37 -4.76 -3.88
CA GLU A 108 9.61 -4.34 -3.20
C GLU A 108 9.51 -2.92 -2.62
N SER A 109 8.91 -1.98 -3.36
CA SER A 109 8.79 -0.58 -2.94
C SER A 109 7.88 -0.41 -1.72
N VAL A 110 6.77 -1.16 -1.65
CA VAL A 110 5.81 -1.17 -0.54
C VAL A 110 6.42 -1.89 0.66
N ARG A 111 7.08 -3.02 0.44
CA ARG A 111 7.81 -3.78 1.48
C ARG A 111 8.87 -2.91 2.15
N ALA A 112 9.77 -2.31 1.36
CA ALA A 112 10.83 -1.44 1.88
C ALA A 112 10.29 -0.21 2.65
N PHE A 113 9.20 0.40 2.14
CA PHE A 113 8.54 1.53 2.79
C PHE A 113 7.99 1.13 4.17
N SER A 114 7.28 0.01 4.24
CA SER A 114 6.65 -0.49 5.48
C SER A 114 7.70 -0.97 6.49
N ALA A 115 8.71 -1.73 6.03
CA ALA A 115 9.80 -2.20 6.88
C ALA A 115 10.56 -1.03 7.51
N ARG A 116 10.85 0.02 6.73
CA ARG A 116 11.51 1.23 7.22
C ARG A 116 10.68 1.94 8.30
N ALA A 117 9.36 2.02 8.12
CA ALA A 117 8.47 2.64 9.08
C ALA A 117 8.48 1.91 10.43
N LEU A 118 8.35 0.59 10.40
CA LEU A 118 8.32 -0.27 11.58
C LEU A 118 9.68 -0.28 12.31
N ARG A 119 10.78 -0.38 11.57
CA ARG A 119 12.13 -0.31 12.17
C ARG A 119 12.42 1.04 12.82
N ALA A 120 11.91 2.14 12.23
CA ALA A 120 12.08 3.49 12.81
C ALA A 120 11.38 3.66 14.16
N THR A 121 10.37 2.83 14.46
CA THR A 121 9.68 2.78 15.75
C THR A 121 10.20 1.69 16.68
N GLY A 122 11.27 0.97 16.29
CA GLY A 122 12.02 0.06 17.16
C GLY A 122 11.70 -1.42 16.99
N TYR A 123 10.74 -1.80 16.15
CA TYR A 123 10.42 -3.20 15.87
C TYR A 123 11.55 -3.93 15.14
N GLU A 124 11.76 -5.22 15.46
CA GLU A 124 12.59 -6.11 14.67
C GLU A 124 11.76 -6.68 13.52
N VAL A 125 12.16 -6.37 12.27
CA VAL A 125 11.36 -6.70 11.08
C VAL A 125 12.09 -7.69 10.20
N PHE A 126 11.46 -8.85 9.98
CA PHE A 126 11.82 -9.86 9.01
C PHE A 126 10.98 -9.62 7.76
N GLU A 127 11.58 -9.66 6.59
CA GLU A 127 10.92 -9.38 5.32
C GLU A 127 10.85 -10.63 4.47
N ALA A 128 9.74 -10.79 3.73
CA ALA A 128 9.57 -11.81 2.70
C ALA A 128 8.82 -11.23 1.51
N ASP A 129 9.18 -11.63 0.30
CA ASP A 129 8.57 -11.16 -0.95
C ASP A 129 7.35 -12.01 -1.39
N GLY A 130 7.00 -13.04 -0.63
CA GLY A 130 5.87 -13.90 -0.86
C GLY A 130 5.68 -14.95 0.22
N GLY A 131 4.62 -15.77 0.06
CA GLY A 131 4.26 -16.76 1.07
C GLY A 131 5.29 -17.87 1.24
N GLU A 132 5.96 -18.30 0.18
CA GLU A 132 6.98 -19.35 0.26
C GLU A 132 8.22 -18.87 1.02
N GLU A 133 8.77 -17.69 0.67
CA GLU A 133 9.89 -17.09 1.40
C GLU A 133 9.52 -16.81 2.85
N ALA A 134 8.27 -16.42 3.12
CA ALA A 134 7.79 -16.20 4.48
C ALA A 134 7.88 -17.46 5.35
N LEU A 135 7.57 -18.64 4.80
CA LEU A 135 7.72 -19.91 5.51
C LEU A 135 9.18 -20.27 5.76
N GLU A 136 10.07 -20.02 4.79
CA GLU A 136 11.52 -20.24 4.96
C GLU A 136 12.08 -19.32 6.05
N VAL A 137 11.74 -18.04 6.03
CA VAL A 137 12.13 -17.06 7.06
C VAL A 137 11.63 -17.50 8.43
N LEU A 138 10.39 -17.98 8.55
CA LEU A 138 9.84 -18.48 9.82
C LEU A 138 10.60 -19.70 10.35
N GLU A 139 11.00 -20.62 9.49
CA GLU A 139 11.82 -21.77 9.87
C GLU A 139 13.19 -21.35 10.40
N ASP A 140 13.86 -20.42 9.70
CA ASP A 140 15.18 -19.90 10.05
C ASP A 140 15.20 -19.23 11.43
N ILE A 141 14.10 -18.60 11.82
CA ILE A 141 13.95 -17.92 13.12
C ILE A 141 13.21 -18.74 14.19
N ASP A 142 13.04 -20.05 13.96
CA ASP A 142 12.32 -20.96 14.89
C ASP A 142 10.89 -20.46 15.20
N TYR A 143 10.17 -19.89 14.25
CA TYR A 143 8.82 -19.32 14.42
C TYR A 143 8.70 -18.29 15.56
N LYS A 144 9.78 -17.57 15.86
CA LYS A 144 9.82 -16.56 16.94
C LYS A 144 9.45 -15.19 16.42
N ILE A 145 8.17 -14.95 16.19
CA ILE A 145 7.59 -13.65 15.87
C ILE A 145 6.39 -13.37 16.78
N ASP A 146 6.04 -12.10 16.86
CA ASP A 146 4.92 -11.61 17.68
C ASP A 146 3.72 -11.23 16.82
N LEU A 147 3.96 -10.83 15.58
CA LEU A 147 2.95 -10.36 14.61
C LEU A 147 3.38 -10.72 13.19
N MET A 148 2.43 -11.12 12.36
CA MET A 148 2.59 -11.18 10.90
C MET A 148 1.79 -10.07 10.24
N ILE A 149 2.41 -9.34 9.33
CA ILE A 149 1.74 -8.40 8.42
C ILE A 149 1.90 -8.98 7.03
N SER A 150 0.79 -9.20 6.32
CA SER A 150 0.83 -9.83 4.99
C SER A 150 -0.12 -9.13 4.04
N ASP A 151 0.31 -8.94 2.79
CA ASP A 151 -0.65 -8.68 1.72
C ASP A 151 -1.61 -9.87 1.59
N VAL A 152 -2.85 -9.60 1.24
CA VAL A 152 -3.87 -10.61 0.98
C VAL A 152 -3.59 -11.30 -0.35
N VAL A 153 -3.30 -10.55 -1.41
CA VAL A 153 -3.10 -11.07 -2.78
C VAL A 153 -1.63 -11.02 -3.15
N MET A 154 -1.01 -12.18 -3.23
CA MET A 154 0.37 -12.33 -3.66
C MET A 154 0.47 -13.46 -4.69
N PRO A 155 1.47 -13.45 -5.58
CA PRO A 155 1.74 -14.55 -6.49
C PRO A 155 2.00 -15.87 -5.74
N GLU A 156 1.71 -16.99 -6.36
CA GLU A 156 1.98 -18.37 -5.90
C GLU A 156 1.24 -18.76 -4.62
N MET A 157 1.46 -18.04 -3.51
CA MET A 157 0.78 -18.28 -2.23
C MET A 157 0.21 -16.97 -1.68
N ASP A 158 -1.11 -16.87 -1.61
CA ASP A 158 -1.83 -15.73 -1.02
C ASP A 158 -1.73 -15.70 0.52
N GLY A 159 -2.02 -14.51 1.10
CA GLY A 159 -1.94 -14.31 2.54
C GLY A 159 -2.80 -15.27 3.37
N PRO A 160 -4.06 -15.53 3.00
CA PRO A 160 -4.90 -16.53 3.69
C PRO A 160 -4.36 -17.95 3.66
N THR A 161 -3.74 -18.36 2.54
CA THR A 161 -3.09 -19.67 2.42
C THR A 161 -1.83 -19.74 3.29
N LEU A 162 -1.01 -18.69 3.27
CA LEU A 162 0.12 -18.56 4.18
C LEU A 162 -0.32 -18.66 5.65
N LEU A 163 -1.38 -17.95 6.04
CA LEU A 163 -1.91 -18.01 7.40
C LEU A 163 -2.30 -19.43 7.82
N LYS A 164 -2.90 -20.24 6.94
CA LYS A 164 -3.25 -21.62 7.25
C LYS A 164 -2.00 -22.45 7.62
N HIS A 165 -0.91 -22.31 6.85
CA HIS A 165 0.35 -23.01 7.15
C HIS A 165 0.97 -22.52 8.47
N VAL A 166 0.99 -21.19 8.69
CA VAL A 166 1.54 -20.60 9.91
C VAL A 166 0.74 -21.04 11.14
N ARG A 167 -0.59 -21.19 11.03
CA ARG A 167 -1.46 -21.66 12.13
C ARG A 167 -1.14 -23.06 12.62
N GLU A 168 -0.55 -23.93 11.81
CA GLU A 168 -0.12 -25.27 12.23
C GLU A 168 0.93 -25.22 13.34
N LYS A 169 1.79 -24.21 13.32
CA LYS A 169 2.87 -24.00 14.30
C LYS A 169 2.53 -22.92 15.32
N MET A 170 1.80 -21.89 14.90
CA MET A 170 1.50 -20.69 15.70
C MET A 170 -0.01 -20.40 15.71
N PRO A 171 -0.85 -21.20 16.37
CA PRO A 171 -2.31 -21.11 16.30
C PRO A 171 -2.91 -19.79 16.83
N LYS A 172 -2.15 -19.04 17.63
CA LYS A 172 -2.58 -17.78 18.25
C LYS A 172 -1.81 -16.55 17.73
N LEU A 173 -1.04 -16.69 16.66
CA LEU A 173 -0.32 -15.55 16.10
C LEU A 173 -1.31 -14.47 15.67
N MET A 174 -1.07 -13.24 16.09
CA MET A 174 -1.80 -12.09 15.58
C MET A 174 -1.37 -11.77 14.13
N VAL A 175 -2.33 -11.43 13.30
CA VAL A 175 -2.09 -11.16 11.88
C VAL A 175 -2.80 -9.88 11.46
N VAL A 176 -2.10 -9.04 10.73
CA VAL A 176 -2.67 -7.88 10.03
C VAL A 176 -2.60 -8.16 8.54
N PHE A 177 -3.76 -8.30 7.90
CA PHE A 177 -3.82 -8.33 6.46
C PHE A 177 -3.87 -6.92 5.89
N VAL A 178 -3.02 -6.69 4.93
CA VAL A 178 -3.03 -5.45 4.14
C VAL A 178 -3.81 -5.71 2.87
N SER A 179 -4.85 -4.92 2.61
CA SER A 179 -5.79 -5.23 1.54
C SER A 179 -6.21 -4.02 0.72
N GLY A 180 -6.41 -4.22 -0.61
CA GLY A 180 -7.06 -3.29 -1.51
C GLY A 180 -8.59 -3.38 -1.47
N TYR A 181 -9.28 -2.56 -2.28
CA TYR A 181 -10.75 -2.48 -2.31
C TYR A 181 -11.48 -3.75 -2.79
N ALA A 182 -10.76 -4.70 -3.42
CA ALA A 182 -11.38 -5.85 -4.09
C ALA A 182 -11.55 -7.11 -3.22
N GLU A 183 -11.15 -7.08 -1.95
CA GLU A 183 -10.94 -8.28 -1.12
C GLU A 183 -12.01 -8.51 -0.05
N GLU A 184 -13.19 -7.92 -0.22
CA GLU A 184 -14.33 -8.12 0.70
C GLU A 184 -14.74 -9.60 0.87
N SER A 185 -14.45 -10.46 -0.12
CA SER A 185 -14.74 -11.89 -0.03
C SER A 185 -13.82 -12.60 0.97
N VAL A 186 -12.52 -12.29 0.94
CA VAL A 186 -11.53 -12.85 1.87
C VAL A 186 -11.81 -12.38 3.30
N ARG A 187 -12.21 -11.12 3.44
CA ARG A 187 -12.56 -10.54 4.73
C ARG A 187 -13.71 -11.31 5.40
N ARG A 188 -14.75 -11.68 4.65
CA ARG A 188 -15.89 -12.44 5.19
C ARG A 188 -15.52 -13.84 5.67
N ASP A 189 -14.56 -14.49 5.00
CA ASP A 189 -14.15 -15.86 5.35
C ASP A 189 -13.27 -15.91 6.62
N ILE A 190 -12.74 -14.75 7.05
CA ILE A 190 -11.80 -14.63 8.18
C ILE A 190 -12.36 -13.71 9.29
N GLU A 191 -13.51 -13.07 9.10
CA GLU A 191 -14.13 -12.10 10.04
C GLU A 191 -14.37 -12.67 11.46
N ASP A 192 -14.52 -13.99 11.59
CA ASP A 192 -14.72 -14.66 12.88
C ASP A 192 -13.41 -14.94 13.66
N ASP A 193 -12.23 -14.73 13.05
CA ASP A 193 -10.94 -14.93 13.73
C ASP A 193 -10.49 -13.64 14.43
N GLN A 194 -10.71 -13.56 15.73
CA GLN A 194 -10.34 -12.41 16.58
C GLN A 194 -8.82 -12.08 16.58
N SER A 195 -7.99 -12.96 16.03
CA SER A 195 -6.54 -12.75 15.91
C SER A 195 -6.14 -12.17 14.54
N VAL A 196 -7.12 -11.85 13.68
CA VAL A 196 -6.91 -11.26 12.37
C VAL A 196 -7.49 -9.86 12.32
N GLU A 197 -6.67 -8.92 11.90
CA GLU A 197 -7.02 -7.53 11.69
C GLU A 197 -6.70 -7.10 10.25
N PHE A 198 -7.30 -5.99 9.82
CA PHE A 198 -7.13 -5.49 8.46
C PHE A 198 -6.63 -4.05 8.43
N LEU A 199 -5.75 -3.77 7.46
CA LEU A 199 -5.29 -2.43 7.11
C LEU A 199 -5.53 -2.18 5.62
N ALA A 200 -6.31 -1.16 5.28
CA ALA A 200 -6.64 -0.85 3.88
C ALA A 200 -5.47 -0.16 3.16
N LYS A 201 -5.17 -0.57 1.92
CA LYS A 201 -4.29 0.16 0.98
C LYS A 201 -5.11 1.28 0.27
N PRO A 202 -4.53 2.48 0.07
CA PRO A 202 -3.19 2.92 0.51
C PRO A 202 -3.18 3.35 1.99
N TYR A 203 -2.08 3.10 2.69
CA TYR A 203 -1.88 3.48 4.08
C TYR A 203 -0.64 4.38 4.25
N SER A 204 -0.64 5.19 5.31
CA SER A 204 0.49 6.01 5.72
C SER A 204 1.38 5.29 6.75
N LEU A 205 2.59 5.85 6.99
CA LEU A 205 3.50 5.37 8.05
C LEU A 205 2.83 5.39 9.44
N ASP A 206 2.05 6.42 9.71
CA ASP A 206 1.34 6.53 11.00
C ASP A 206 0.23 5.48 11.14
N GLN A 207 -0.44 5.13 10.04
CA GLN A 207 -1.51 4.14 10.06
C GLN A 207 -0.97 2.72 10.32
N ILE A 208 0.12 2.32 9.63
CA ILE A 208 0.70 1.00 9.87
C ILE A 208 1.26 0.89 11.29
N ASN A 209 2.01 1.89 11.78
CA ASN A 209 2.55 1.90 13.14
C ASN A 209 1.44 1.88 14.20
N SER A 210 0.36 2.65 14.00
CA SER A 210 -0.78 2.67 14.90
C SER A 210 -1.53 1.33 14.94
N LYS A 211 -1.72 0.69 13.76
CA LYS A 211 -2.37 -0.62 13.67
C LYS A 211 -1.54 -1.69 14.35
N VAL A 212 -0.23 -1.71 14.14
CA VAL A 212 0.68 -2.65 14.81
C VAL A 212 0.63 -2.49 16.33
N LYS A 213 0.69 -1.26 16.83
CA LYS A 213 0.61 -0.99 18.27
C LYS A 213 -0.73 -1.40 18.89
N GLU A 214 -1.83 -1.17 18.17
CA GLU A 214 -3.19 -1.60 18.56
C GLU A 214 -3.25 -3.12 18.71
N VAL A 215 -2.83 -3.85 17.68
CA VAL A 215 -2.91 -5.32 17.62
C VAL A 215 -2.01 -5.98 18.66
N LEU A 216 -0.79 -5.48 18.85
CA LEU A 216 0.12 -5.98 19.88
C LEU A 216 -0.38 -5.65 21.30
N GLY A 217 -1.10 -4.51 21.47
CA GLY A 217 -1.77 -4.16 22.73
C GLY A 217 -2.89 -5.13 23.10
N LEU A 218 -3.71 -5.55 22.16
CA LEU A 218 -4.77 -6.55 22.36
C LEU A 218 -4.22 -7.91 22.83
N ARG A 219 -3.02 -8.29 22.37
CA ARG A 219 -2.33 -9.52 22.82
C ARG A 219 -2.00 -9.49 24.33
N MET A 220 -1.68 -8.33 24.86
CA MET A 220 -1.29 -8.17 26.27
C MET A 220 -2.48 -8.25 27.23
N GLU A 221 -3.68 -7.89 26.79
CA GLU A 221 -4.92 -7.93 27.59
C GLU A 221 -5.60 -9.32 27.59
N GLY A 222 -5.23 -10.19 26.67
CA GLY A 222 -5.82 -11.53 26.50
C GLY A 222 -5.00 -12.70 27.12
N GLN A 223 -3.91 -12.39 27.84
CA GLN A 223 -3.13 -13.35 28.64
C GLN A 223 -3.46 -13.15 30.13
#